data_566ce4b1f8ddd7e39a1e0f603cfba8be
#
_entry.id   566ce4b1f8ddd7e39a1e0f603cfba8be
#
_cell.length_a   1.000
_cell.length_b   1.000
_cell.length_c   1.000
_cell.angle_alpha   90.00
_cell.angle_beta   90.00
_cell.angle_gamma   90.00
#
_symmetry.space_group_name_H-M   'P 1'
#
loop_
_entity.id
_entity.type
_entity.pdbx_description
1 polymer ?
#
loop_
_entity_poly.entity_id
_entity_poly.type
_entity_poly.pdbx_seq_one_letter_code
_entity_poly.pdbx_strand_id
1 'polypeptide(L)'
;WQHVLLLADALVVSEARHKTIAGLYRLIVEAPDPSNGADTLRISPWTAEELRTPIRHFIVADLVAYARQSNQWTLYVSLDDSLGAKDKGTRHLEAVDYHHDHTKSQGQKKPYYTNGTVHLEVRLQLGARSYAYDWRLYLREKTVRRLNRQRAPEHRLHFRKKTSLARDMLEGLQQLLPAGFQVYVLFDSWYAANGLLKFCRRQGWHVICAIKSNRKLADKQLSQWPQTLRHQRYQRVQLTVTDQRLRTYLVRTLRGKLTKLS
;
A
#
# COMPACT_ATOMS: atom_id res chain seq x y z
N TRP A 1 18.56 17.92 5.76
CA TRP A 1 18.52 17.16 4.51
C TRP A 1 19.76 16.31 4.28
N GLN A 2 20.98 16.77 4.61
CA GLN A 2 22.23 16.03 4.39
C GLN A 2 22.15 14.58 4.95
N HIS A 3 21.77 14.41 6.22
CA HIS A 3 21.65 13.08 6.82
C HIS A 3 20.59 12.19 6.16
N VAL A 4 19.49 12.77 5.64
CA VAL A 4 18.47 12.03 4.91
C VAL A 4 19.03 11.48 3.60
N LEU A 5 19.76 12.29 2.86
CA LEU A 5 20.41 11.88 1.62
C LEU A 5 21.48 10.80 1.87
N LEU A 6 22.36 11.02 2.85
CA LEU A 6 23.39 10.05 3.22
C LEU A 6 22.78 8.68 3.62
N LEU A 7 21.71 8.68 4.39
CA LEU A 7 21.01 7.44 4.75
C LEU A 7 20.32 6.79 3.54
N ALA A 8 19.75 7.58 2.63
CA ALA A 8 19.17 7.05 1.40
C ALA A 8 20.21 6.38 0.51
N ASP A 9 21.37 7.04 0.29
CA ASP A 9 22.48 6.49 -0.49
C ASP A 9 23.01 5.19 0.15
N ALA A 10 23.25 5.20 1.47
CA ALA A 10 23.70 4.02 2.19
C ALA A 10 22.69 2.89 2.15
N LEU A 11 21.39 3.16 2.16
CA LEU A 11 20.34 2.15 1.99
C LEU A 11 20.37 1.50 0.61
N VAL A 12 20.66 2.28 -0.44
CA VAL A 12 20.75 1.78 -1.82
C VAL A 12 21.96 0.85 -1.99
N VAL A 13 23.13 1.24 -1.45
CA VAL A 13 24.37 0.45 -1.61
C VAL A 13 24.49 -0.70 -0.61
N SER A 14 23.67 -0.73 0.45
CA SER A 14 23.77 -1.75 1.50
C SER A 14 23.19 -3.08 1.06
N GLU A 15 24.01 -4.11 1.02
CA GLU A 15 23.62 -5.52 0.85
C GLU A 15 23.22 -6.20 2.17
N ALA A 16 23.40 -5.54 3.29
CA ALA A 16 23.12 -6.11 4.62
C ALA A 16 21.63 -6.41 4.79
N ARG A 17 21.34 -7.63 5.28
CA ARG A 17 19.97 -8.07 5.60
C ARG A 17 19.33 -7.23 6.71
N HIS A 18 20.13 -6.83 7.70
CA HIS A 18 19.71 -5.97 8.81
C HIS A 18 20.42 -4.62 8.70
N LYS A 19 19.68 -3.60 8.36
CA LYS A 19 20.20 -2.24 8.15
C LYS A 19 20.03 -1.45 9.44
N THR A 20 21.16 -1.23 10.16
CA THR A 20 21.23 -0.35 11.32
C THR A 20 21.84 1.00 10.91
N ILE A 21 21.52 2.07 11.61
CA ILE A 21 22.10 3.40 11.33
C ILE A 21 23.63 3.33 11.36
N ALA A 22 24.21 2.73 12.40
CA ALA A 22 25.65 2.56 12.50
C ALA A 22 26.25 1.74 11.35
N GLY A 23 25.54 0.68 10.89
CA GLY A 23 25.95 -0.13 9.75
C GLY A 23 25.87 0.64 8.43
N LEU A 24 24.86 1.46 8.24
CA LEU A 24 24.71 2.31 7.05
C LEU A 24 25.78 3.41 6.98
N TYR A 25 26.06 4.06 8.11
CA TYR A 25 27.08 5.11 8.13
C TYR A 25 28.50 4.59 7.84
N ARG A 26 28.80 3.31 8.10
CA ARG A 26 30.08 2.71 7.72
C ARG A 26 30.27 2.56 6.20
N LEU A 27 29.20 2.65 5.42
CA LEU A 27 29.25 2.57 3.96
C LEU A 27 29.49 3.94 3.30
N ILE A 28 29.42 5.01 4.08
CA ILE A 28 29.54 6.38 3.58
C ILE A 28 30.98 6.87 3.79
N VAL A 29 31.61 7.26 2.71
CA VAL A 29 32.94 7.92 2.77
C VAL A 29 32.76 9.30 3.38
N GLU A 30 33.63 9.66 4.33
CA GLU A 30 33.57 10.94 5.06
C GLU A 30 32.22 11.16 5.81
N ALA A 31 31.61 10.06 6.28
CA ALA A 31 30.39 10.16 7.05
C ALA A 31 30.59 10.95 8.34
N PRO A 32 29.67 11.85 8.70
CA PRO A 32 29.65 12.42 10.04
C PRO A 32 29.39 11.32 11.08
N ASP A 33 29.61 11.63 12.36
CA ASP A 33 29.38 10.67 13.45
C ASP A 33 27.98 10.01 13.32
N PRO A 34 27.89 8.67 13.40
CA PRO A 34 26.61 7.94 13.29
C PRO A 34 25.55 8.39 14.31
N SER A 35 25.96 8.93 15.47
CA SER A 35 25.04 9.50 16.46
C SER A 35 24.23 10.66 15.90
N ASN A 36 24.82 11.49 15.04
CA ASN A 36 24.15 12.61 14.38
C ASN A 36 23.00 12.13 13.48
N GLY A 37 23.17 10.98 12.80
CA GLY A 37 22.11 10.37 12.01
C GLY A 37 20.96 9.84 12.88
N ALA A 38 21.29 9.20 14.01
CA ALA A 38 20.31 8.76 14.98
C ALA A 38 19.54 9.94 15.59
N ASP A 39 20.24 11.00 15.97
CA ASP A 39 19.64 12.22 16.53
C ASP A 39 18.79 12.96 15.50
N THR A 40 19.21 13.05 14.25
CA THR A 40 18.40 13.60 13.15
C THR A 40 17.06 12.87 13.04
N LEU A 41 17.03 11.55 13.16
CA LEU A 41 15.76 10.79 13.09
C LEU A 41 14.90 10.92 14.36
N ARG A 42 15.51 11.19 15.52
CA ARG A 42 14.86 11.19 16.83
C ARG A 42 14.36 12.56 17.26
N ILE A 43 15.19 13.61 17.09
CA ILE A 43 14.97 14.92 17.70
C ILE A 43 14.83 16.08 16.70
N SER A 44 15.17 15.89 15.43
CA SER A 44 14.94 16.93 14.43
C SER A 44 13.44 17.20 14.25
N PRO A 45 13.04 18.46 14.09
CA PRO A 45 11.62 18.86 14.10
C PRO A 45 10.86 18.54 12.80
N TRP A 46 11.42 17.74 11.88
CA TRP A 46 10.76 17.37 10.65
C TRP A 46 9.59 16.41 10.87
N THR A 47 8.58 16.52 10.05
CA THR A 47 7.43 15.62 10.01
C THR A 47 7.50 14.67 8.82
N ALA A 48 6.84 13.52 8.93
CA ALA A 48 6.73 12.60 7.80
C ALA A 48 6.04 13.25 6.58
N GLU A 49 5.19 14.25 6.78
CA GLU A 49 4.50 14.95 5.67
C GLU A 49 5.45 15.87 4.91
N GLU A 50 6.37 16.55 5.60
CA GLU A 50 7.41 17.37 4.98
C GLU A 50 8.36 16.56 4.08
N LEU A 51 8.57 15.29 4.40
CA LEU A 51 9.31 14.38 3.52
C LEU A 51 8.45 13.84 2.37
N ARG A 52 7.21 13.44 2.65
CA ARG A 52 6.33 12.82 1.65
C ARG A 52 5.88 13.80 0.57
N THR A 53 5.60 15.05 0.93
CA THR A 53 5.08 16.03 -0.02
C THR A 53 6.01 16.24 -1.21
N PRO A 54 7.29 16.60 -1.05
CA PRO A 54 8.21 16.77 -2.19
C PRO A 54 8.41 15.47 -2.98
N ILE A 55 8.46 14.31 -2.31
CA ILE A 55 8.59 13.01 -2.99
C ILE A 55 7.39 12.74 -3.90
N ARG A 56 6.17 12.98 -3.42
CA ARG A 56 4.95 12.82 -4.24
C ARG A 56 4.94 13.75 -5.45
N HIS A 57 5.30 15.01 -5.25
CA HIS A 57 5.40 15.99 -6.35
C HIS A 57 6.43 15.55 -7.39
N PHE A 58 7.62 15.13 -6.94
CA PHE A 58 8.66 14.61 -7.83
C PHE A 58 8.18 13.41 -8.65
N ILE A 59 7.57 12.41 -7.99
CA ILE A 59 7.08 11.20 -8.65
C ILE A 59 6.01 11.54 -9.69
N VAL A 60 5.05 12.41 -9.36
CA VAL A 60 4.00 12.79 -10.31
C VAL A 60 4.59 13.58 -11.48
N ALA A 61 5.53 14.50 -11.22
CA ALA A 61 6.20 15.27 -12.27
C ALA A 61 6.95 14.34 -13.25
N ASP A 62 7.72 13.37 -12.73
CA ASP A 62 8.43 12.39 -13.58
C ASP A 62 7.47 11.51 -14.39
N LEU A 63 6.37 11.05 -13.78
CA LEU A 63 5.35 10.27 -14.50
C LEU A 63 4.67 11.10 -15.60
N VAL A 64 4.40 12.39 -15.37
CA VAL A 64 3.85 13.29 -16.40
C VAL A 64 4.84 13.51 -17.55
N ALA A 65 6.12 13.71 -17.23
CA ALA A 65 7.18 13.84 -18.24
C ALA A 65 7.29 12.57 -19.08
N TYR A 66 7.31 11.41 -18.42
CA TYR A 66 7.36 10.10 -19.10
C TYR A 66 6.10 9.87 -19.96
N ALA A 67 4.90 10.19 -19.47
CA ALA A 67 3.65 10.06 -20.23
C ALA A 67 3.69 10.87 -21.53
N ARG A 68 4.18 12.10 -21.47
CA ARG A 68 4.33 12.98 -22.64
C ARG A 68 5.34 12.43 -23.65
N GLN A 69 6.46 11.93 -23.15
CA GLN A 69 7.54 11.38 -24.00
C GLN A 69 7.13 10.06 -24.68
N SER A 70 6.48 9.15 -23.94
CA SER A 70 6.13 7.81 -24.42
C SER A 70 4.74 7.71 -25.03
N ASN A 71 3.93 8.77 -24.95
CA ASN A 71 2.51 8.78 -25.28
C ASN A 71 1.69 7.69 -24.55
N GLN A 72 2.11 7.33 -23.33
CA GLN A 72 1.44 6.34 -22.48
C GLN A 72 0.73 7.07 -21.34
N TRP A 73 -0.59 6.95 -21.25
CA TRP A 73 -1.41 7.66 -20.27
C TRP A 73 -2.18 6.71 -19.34
N THR A 74 -1.86 5.41 -19.36
CA THR A 74 -2.50 4.42 -18.50
C THR A 74 -1.69 4.23 -17.22
N LEU A 75 -2.21 4.75 -16.11
CA LEU A 75 -1.59 4.68 -14.79
C LEU A 75 -2.22 3.55 -13.97
N TYR A 76 -1.40 2.62 -13.51
CA TYR A 76 -1.79 1.61 -12.52
C TYR A 76 -1.41 2.07 -11.12
N VAL A 77 -2.37 2.02 -10.21
CA VAL A 77 -2.25 2.42 -8.81
C VAL A 77 -2.49 1.19 -7.95
N SER A 78 -1.43 0.54 -7.47
CA SER A 78 -1.55 -0.63 -6.60
C SER A 78 -1.57 -0.19 -5.14
N LEU A 79 -2.52 -0.74 -4.37
CA LEU A 79 -2.68 -0.50 -2.94
C LEU A 79 -2.63 -1.83 -2.20
N ASP A 80 -1.73 -1.94 -1.24
CA ASP A 80 -1.62 -3.12 -0.37
C ASP A 80 -1.08 -2.74 1.00
N ASP A 81 -1.09 -3.69 1.94
CA ASP A 81 -0.45 -3.52 3.23
C ASP A 81 0.52 -4.66 3.54
N SER A 82 1.63 -4.30 4.15
CA SER A 82 2.70 -5.21 4.50
C SER A 82 2.92 -5.26 6.01
N LEU A 83 3.17 -6.46 6.53
CA LEU A 83 3.55 -6.69 7.91
C LEU A 83 5.07 -6.76 8.03
N GLY A 84 5.67 -5.71 8.57
CA GLY A 84 7.09 -5.67 8.93
C GLY A 84 7.32 -6.41 10.27
N ALA A 85 7.68 -7.70 10.19
CA ALA A 85 7.92 -8.51 11.36
C ALA A 85 9.07 -7.95 12.23
N LYS A 86 8.89 -7.98 13.53
CA LYS A 86 9.88 -7.61 14.54
C LYS A 86 10.09 -8.80 15.49
N ASP A 87 11.22 -8.79 16.17
CA ASP A 87 11.50 -9.76 17.22
C ASP A 87 10.41 -9.73 18.31
N LYS A 88 10.11 -10.88 18.91
CA LYS A 88 9.09 -10.99 19.96
C LYS A 88 9.40 -10.13 21.19
N GLY A 89 10.68 -9.85 21.45
CA GLY A 89 11.16 -8.96 22.51
C GLY A 89 11.03 -7.48 22.21
N THR A 90 10.75 -7.07 20.96
CA THR A 90 10.62 -5.66 20.59
C THR A 90 9.34 -5.08 21.21
N ARG A 91 9.49 -4.27 22.25
CA ARG A 91 8.37 -3.66 23.00
C ARG A 91 8.43 -2.14 23.06
N HIS A 92 9.59 -1.53 22.76
CA HIS A 92 9.84 -0.11 22.92
C HIS A 92 9.47 0.75 21.71
N LEU A 93 9.11 0.14 20.57
CA LEU A 93 8.61 0.86 19.42
C LEU A 93 7.09 1.04 19.55
N GLU A 94 6.63 2.29 19.58
CA GLU A 94 5.23 2.64 19.83
C GLU A 94 4.23 1.92 18.91
N ALA A 95 4.59 1.75 17.63
CA ALA A 95 3.74 1.16 16.61
C ALA A 95 3.75 -0.37 16.57
N VAL A 96 4.64 -1.03 17.33
CA VAL A 96 4.73 -2.49 17.34
C VAL A 96 3.58 -3.09 18.14
N ASP A 97 2.93 -4.05 17.53
CA ASP A 97 1.85 -4.86 18.13
C ASP A 97 1.78 -6.22 17.45
N TYR A 98 1.01 -7.15 18.01
CA TYR A 98 0.73 -8.44 17.40
C TYR A 98 -0.36 -8.31 16.34
N HIS A 99 -0.02 -8.61 15.09
CA HIS A 99 -0.94 -8.59 13.95
C HIS A 99 -1.20 -10.01 13.47
N HIS A 100 -2.41 -10.27 12.99
CA HIS A 100 -2.74 -11.54 12.36
C HIS A 100 -1.91 -11.72 11.09
N ASP A 101 -1.15 -12.82 11.05
CA ASP A 101 -0.29 -13.18 9.92
C ASP A 101 -1.04 -14.20 9.06
N HIS A 102 -1.67 -13.73 7.99
CA HIS A 102 -2.45 -14.56 7.10
C HIS A 102 -1.61 -15.65 6.42
N THR A 103 -0.36 -15.32 6.05
CA THR A 103 0.54 -16.26 5.38
C THR A 103 0.91 -17.42 6.30
N LYS A 104 1.28 -17.12 7.54
CA LYS A 104 1.62 -18.15 8.53
C LYS A 104 0.40 -18.87 9.10
N SER A 105 -0.78 -18.28 9.01
CA SER A 105 -2.03 -18.90 9.44
C SER A 105 -2.58 -19.90 8.43
N GLN A 106 -2.11 -19.86 7.18
CA GLN A 106 -2.61 -20.72 6.11
C GLN A 106 -2.33 -22.20 6.45
N GLY A 107 -3.38 -23.02 6.43
CA GLY A 107 -3.31 -24.43 6.76
C GLY A 107 -3.24 -24.74 8.27
N GLN A 108 -3.27 -23.76 9.16
CA GLN A 108 -3.24 -23.95 10.60
C GLN A 108 -4.65 -23.92 11.23
N LYS A 109 -4.87 -24.72 12.28
CA LYS A 109 -6.13 -24.74 13.05
C LYS A 109 -6.37 -23.45 13.84
N LYS A 110 -5.30 -22.74 14.24
CA LYS A 110 -5.35 -21.51 15.03
C LYS A 110 -4.70 -20.36 14.28
N PRO A 111 -5.25 -19.13 14.37
CA PRO A 111 -4.66 -17.97 13.75
C PRO A 111 -3.26 -17.70 14.33
N TYR A 112 -2.29 -17.45 13.47
CA TYR A 112 -0.94 -17.05 13.85
C TYR A 112 -0.83 -15.54 13.93
N TYR A 113 -0.15 -15.05 14.97
CA TYR A 113 0.09 -13.61 15.17
C TYR A 113 1.58 -13.33 15.19
N THR A 114 1.99 -12.35 14.40
CA THR A 114 3.38 -11.87 14.32
C THR A 114 3.49 -10.51 14.99
N ASN A 115 4.50 -10.35 15.86
CA ASN A 115 4.88 -9.06 16.42
C ASN A 115 5.49 -8.19 15.31
N GLY A 116 5.03 -6.95 15.15
CA GLY A 116 5.53 -6.11 14.08
C GLY A 116 4.74 -4.82 13.86
N THR A 117 5.04 -4.16 12.76
CA THR A 117 4.35 -2.95 12.27
C THR A 117 3.66 -3.24 10.96
N VAL A 118 2.50 -2.63 10.74
CA VAL A 118 1.79 -2.74 9.46
C VAL A 118 1.86 -1.41 8.73
N HIS A 119 2.29 -1.46 7.49
CA HIS A 119 2.39 -0.31 6.59
C HIS A 119 1.47 -0.52 5.41
N LEU A 120 0.69 0.51 5.09
CA LEU A 120 -0.04 0.59 3.82
C LEU A 120 0.86 1.30 2.82
N GLU A 121 0.85 0.82 1.59
CA GLU A 121 1.62 1.41 0.50
C GLU A 121 0.74 1.62 -0.73
N VAL A 122 0.94 2.76 -1.39
CA VAL A 122 0.45 3.03 -2.74
C VAL A 122 1.63 3.08 -3.68
N ARG A 123 1.59 2.22 -4.68
CA ARG A 123 2.59 2.15 -5.76
C ARG A 123 1.97 2.63 -7.06
N LEU A 124 2.69 3.45 -7.79
CA LEU A 124 2.31 3.93 -9.13
C LEU A 124 3.16 3.23 -10.17
N GLN A 125 2.53 2.82 -11.27
CA GLN A 125 3.22 2.25 -12.43
C GLN A 125 2.66 2.83 -13.72
N LEU A 126 3.56 3.32 -14.57
CA LEU A 126 3.27 3.84 -15.90
C LEU A 126 4.34 3.33 -16.87
N GLY A 127 3.97 2.40 -17.73
CA GLY A 127 4.94 1.73 -18.60
C GLY A 127 6.08 1.10 -17.80
N ALA A 128 7.33 1.51 -18.11
CA ALA A 128 8.52 1.06 -17.40
C ALA A 128 8.79 1.76 -16.06
N ARG A 129 8.10 2.87 -15.78
CA ARG A 129 8.27 3.63 -14.53
C ARG A 129 7.43 3.01 -13.41
N SER A 130 8.03 2.84 -12.24
CA SER A 130 7.36 2.28 -11.07
C SER A 130 7.91 2.88 -9.78
N TYR A 131 7.03 3.45 -8.95
CA TYR A 131 7.38 4.20 -7.74
C TYR A 131 6.54 3.78 -6.55
N ALA A 132 7.16 3.65 -5.36
CA ALA A 132 6.45 3.73 -4.09
C ALA A 132 6.05 5.20 -3.86
N TYR A 133 4.77 5.50 -4.08
CA TYR A 133 4.27 6.88 -4.08
C TYR A 133 3.99 7.41 -2.69
N ASP A 134 3.31 6.63 -1.88
CA ASP A 134 2.93 7.03 -0.52
C ASP A 134 2.83 5.80 0.36
N TRP A 135 3.06 5.98 1.66
CA TRP A 135 2.92 4.95 2.67
C TRP A 135 2.37 5.51 3.97
N ARG A 136 1.63 4.69 4.72
CA ARG A 136 1.03 5.04 6.01
C ARG A 136 1.27 3.92 7.02
N LEU A 137 1.70 4.31 8.21
CA LEU A 137 1.75 3.39 9.35
C LEU A 137 0.33 3.15 9.88
N TYR A 138 -0.06 1.90 9.97
CA TYR A 138 -1.33 1.52 10.59
C TYR A 138 -1.15 1.17 12.05
N LEU A 139 -1.89 1.84 12.91
CA LEU A 139 -1.99 1.51 14.34
C LEU A 139 -3.32 0.83 14.62
N ARG A 140 -3.28 -0.29 15.34
CA ARG A 140 -4.51 -0.94 15.83
C ARG A 140 -5.22 -0.03 16.84
N GLU A 141 -6.53 -0.11 16.92
CA GLU A 141 -7.31 0.70 17.85
C GLU A 141 -6.86 0.53 19.31
N LYS A 142 -6.58 -0.72 19.73
CA LYS A 142 -6.04 -0.99 21.07
C LYS A 142 -4.67 -0.34 21.31
N THR A 143 -3.83 -0.26 20.27
CA THR A 143 -2.52 0.41 20.33
C THR A 143 -2.71 1.92 20.49
N VAL A 144 -3.60 2.52 19.70
CA VAL A 144 -3.96 3.94 19.84
C VAL A 144 -4.47 4.24 21.25
N ARG A 145 -5.38 3.41 21.79
CA ARG A 145 -5.88 3.56 23.16
C ARG A 145 -4.77 3.46 24.21
N ARG A 146 -3.82 2.52 24.04
CA ARG A 146 -2.66 2.36 24.91
C ARG A 146 -1.78 3.60 24.91
N LEU A 147 -1.40 4.09 23.73
CA LEU A 147 -0.55 5.27 23.57
C LEU A 147 -1.18 6.53 24.12
N ASN A 148 -2.48 6.69 23.97
CA ASN A 148 -3.21 7.85 24.45
C ASN A 148 -3.33 7.94 25.97
N ARG A 149 -3.05 6.87 26.72
CA ARG A 149 -3.03 6.92 28.20
C ARG A 149 -1.94 7.83 28.76
N GLN A 150 -0.84 7.99 27.99
CA GLN A 150 0.33 8.77 28.38
C GLN A 150 0.44 10.09 27.60
N ARG A 151 -0.55 10.42 26.76
CA ARG A 151 -0.54 11.62 25.91
C ARG A 151 -1.52 12.66 26.44
N ALA A 152 -1.06 13.91 26.45
CA ALA A 152 -1.94 15.05 26.71
C ALA A 152 -3.06 15.12 25.65
N PRO A 153 -4.23 15.66 25.96
CA PRO A 153 -5.40 15.66 25.08
C PRO A 153 -5.09 16.16 23.65
N GLU A 154 -4.32 17.22 23.53
CA GLU A 154 -3.92 17.87 22.26
C GLU A 154 -2.98 17.01 21.40
N HIS A 155 -2.28 16.04 22.02
CA HIS A 155 -1.37 15.13 21.34
C HIS A 155 -1.94 13.71 21.17
N ARG A 156 -3.22 13.53 21.44
CA ARG A 156 -3.86 12.22 21.28
C ARG A 156 -3.98 11.80 19.83
N LEU A 157 -3.65 10.54 19.59
CA LEU A 157 -3.80 9.89 18.30
C LEU A 157 -5.27 9.53 18.06
N HIS A 158 -5.73 9.68 16.83
CA HIS A 158 -7.03 9.20 16.39
C HIS A 158 -6.88 7.85 15.66
N PHE A 159 -7.71 6.88 16.06
CA PHE A 159 -7.74 5.61 15.34
C PHE A 159 -8.29 5.80 13.93
N ARG A 160 -7.59 5.24 12.96
CA ARG A 160 -7.96 5.25 11.54
C ARG A 160 -7.99 3.84 10.97
N LYS A 161 -9.06 3.51 10.28
CA LYS A 161 -9.16 2.23 9.56
C LYS A 161 -8.19 2.23 8.39
N LYS A 162 -7.66 1.05 8.01
CA LYS A 162 -6.81 0.91 6.81
C LYS A 162 -7.47 1.49 5.55
N THR A 163 -8.78 1.25 5.38
CA THR A 163 -9.54 1.79 4.23
C THR A 163 -9.65 3.32 4.23
N SER A 164 -9.62 3.97 5.41
CA SER A 164 -9.59 5.43 5.50
C SER A 164 -8.20 5.96 5.16
N LEU A 165 -7.13 5.30 5.64
CA LEU A 165 -5.76 5.65 5.28
C LEU A 165 -5.52 5.48 3.76
N ALA A 166 -6.01 4.38 3.19
CA ALA A 166 -5.98 4.13 1.76
C ALA A 166 -6.67 5.23 0.96
N ARG A 167 -7.85 5.65 1.41
CA ARG A 167 -8.60 6.73 0.77
C ARG A 167 -7.83 8.05 0.78
N ASP A 168 -7.22 8.44 1.91
CA ASP A 168 -6.44 9.68 2.00
C ASP A 168 -5.24 9.68 1.04
N MET A 169 -4.54 8.54 0.92
CA MET A 169 -3.43 8.42 -0.03
C MET A 169 -3.91 8.61 -1.48
N LEU A 170 -5.07 8.04 -1.83
CA LEU A 170 -5.68 8.22 -3.15
C LEU A 170 -6.22 9.63 -3.37
N GLU A 171 -6.77 10.29 -2.34
CA GLU A 171 -7.17 11.69 -2.37
C GLU A 171 -5.96 12.61 -2.62
N GLY A 172 -4.84 12.35 -1.94
CA GLY A 172 -3.59 13.06 -2.19
C GLY A 172 -3.04 12.87 -3.62
N LEU A 173 -3.19 11.67 -4.18
CA LEU A 173 -2.84 11.43 -5.59
C LEU A 173 -3.75 12.21 -6.54
N GLN A 174 -5.05 12.19 -6.30
CA GLN A 174 -6.04 12.88 -7.13
C GLN A 174 -5.77 14.40 -7.21
N GLN A 175 -5.33 15.00 -6.12
CA GLN A 175 -5.01 16.44 -6.07
C GLN A 175 -3.77 16.81 -6.90
N LEU A 176 -2.84 15.88 -7.09
CA LEU A 176 -1.58 16.11 -7.81
C LEU A 176 -1.63 15.64 -9.26
N LEU A 177 -2.46 14.64 -9.56
CA LEU A 177 -2.49 14.03 -10.88
C LEU A 177 -3.26 14.92 -11.88
N PRO A 178 -2.61 15.40 -12.96
CA PRO A 178 -3.31 16.20 -13.95
C PRO A 178 -4.34 15.37 -14.74
N ALA A 179 -5.26 16.06 -15.39
CA ALA A 179 -6.21 15.42 -16.29
C ALA A 179 -5.50 14.69 -17.45
N GLY A 180 -6.17 13.68 -18.01
CA GLY A 180 -5.68 12.94 -19.17
C GLY A 180 -5.21 11.51 -18.84
N PHE A 181 -4.91 11.19 -17.59
CA PHE A 181 -4.57 9.81 -17.22
C PHE A 181 -5.79 8.92 -17.16
N GLN A 182 -5.68 7.73 -17.76
CA GLN A 182 -6.59 6.62 -17.52
C GLN A 182 -6.07 5.83 -16.30
N VAL A 183 -6.77 5.95 -15.19
CA VAL A 183 -6.30 5.38 -13.91
C VAL A 183 -7.00 4.06 -13.60
N TYR A 184 -6.21 3.04 -13.31
CA TYR A 184 -6.65 1.74 -12.81
C TYR A 184 -6.13 1.53 -11.39
N VAL A 185 -7.04 1.43 -10.41
CA VAL A 185 -6.69 1.17 -9.00
C VAL A 185 -6.83 -0.32 -8.73
N LEU A 186 -5.75 -0.93 -8.25
CA LEU A 186 -5.65 -2.37 -7.97
C LEU A 186 -5.50 -2.61 -6.47
N PHE A 187 -6.32 -3.47 -5.91
CA PHE A 187 -6.21 -3.91 -4.52
C PHE A 187 -6.89 -5.26 -4.30
N ASP A 188 -6.61 -5.86 -3.16
CA ASP A 188 -7.22 -7.13 -2.77
C ASP A 188 -8.67 -6.97 -2.29
N SER A 189 -9.35 -8.08 -1.99
CA SER A 189 -10.74 -8.11 -1.51
C SER A 189 -10.95 -7.40 -0.17
N TRP A 190 -9.89 -7.23 0.61
CA TRP A 190 -9.95 -6.58 1.92
C TRP A 190 -10.26 -5.08 1.79
N TYR A 191 -9.66 -4.45 0.77
CA TYR A 191 -9.88 -3.04 0.45
C TYR A 191 -11.14 -2.77 -0.37
N ALA A 192 -11.83 -3.80 -0.85
CA ALA A 192 -13.06 -3.66 -1.65
C ALA A 192 -14.26 -3.12 -0.83
N ALA A 193 -14.03 -2.08 -0.02
CA ALA A 193 -15.05 -1.38 0.77
C ALA A 193 -15.84 -0.40 -0.10
N ASN A 194 -17.15 -0.26 0.16
CA ASN A 194 -18.02 0.61 -0.63
C ASN A 194 -17.52 2.06 -0.70
N GLY A 195 -16.97 2.59 0.39
CA GLY A 195 -16.46 3.96 0.45
C GLY A 195 -15.29 4.18 -0.52
N LEU A 196 -14.35 3.23 -0.61
CA LEU A 196 -13.21 3.31 -1.50
C LEU A 196 -13.63 3.12 -2.96
N LEU A 197 -14.49 2.14 -3.24
CA LEU A 197 -15.02 1.89 -4.58
C LEU A 197 -15.82 3.11 -5.10
N LYS A 198 -16.67 3.72 -4.25
CA LYS A 198 -17.41 4.94 -4.59
C LYS A 198 -16.48 6.12 -4.84
N PHE A 199 -15.41 6.27 -4.06
CA PHE A 199 -14.41 7.30 -4.26
C PHE A 199 -13.77 7.15 -5.66
N CYS A 200 -13.20 6.00 -5.99
CA CYS A 200 -12.58 5.75 -7.29
C CYS A 200 -13.56 6.04 -8.45
N ARG A 201 -14.81 5.58 -8.32
CA ARG A 201 -15.84 5.84 -9.34
C ARG A 201 -16.13 7.32 -9.55
N ARG A 202 -16.20 8.13 -8.47
CA ARG A 202 -16.42 9.58 -8.56
C ARG A 202 -15.28 10.30 -9.26
N GLN A 203 -14.05 9.77 -9.15
CA GLN A 203 -12.89 10.30 -9.87
C GLN A 203 -12.81 9.81 -11.33
N GLY A 204 -13.74 8.99 -11.79
CA GLY A 204 -13.67 8.34 -13.10
C GLY A 204 -12.61 7.25 -13.20
N TRP A 205 -12.08 6.78 -12.06
CA TRP A 205 -11.05 5.75 -12.00
C TRP A 205 -11.66 4.35 -12.08
N HIS A 206 -11.00 3.48 -12.82
CA HIS A 206 -11.33 2.06 -12.88
C HIS A 206 -10.77 1.33 -11.66
N VAL A 207 -11.47 0.29 -11.22
CA VAL A 207 -11.00 -0.55 -10.11
C VAL A 207 -10.89 -2.00 -10.56
N ILE A 208 -9.77 -2.63 -10.26
CA ILE A 208 -9.53 -4.07 -10.45
C ILE A 208 -9.27 -4.66 -9.06
N CYS A 209 -10.19 -5.46 -8.57
CA CYS A 209 -10.04 -6.09 -7.25
C CYS A 209 -10.80 -7.41 -7.16
N ALA A 210 -10.34 -8.29 -6.28
CA ALA A 210 -11.15 -9.44 -5.88
C ALA A 210 -12.34 -8.96 -5.05
N ILE A 211 -13.51 -9.58 -5.26
CA ILE A 211 -14.75 -9.26 -4.53
C ILE A 211 -15.12 -10.45 -3.65
N LYS A 212 -15.47 -10.18 -2.39
CA LYS A 212 -15.92 -11.23 -1.45
C LYS A 212 -17.17 -11.93 -1.98
N SER A 213 -17.22 -13.25 -1.84
CA SER A 213 -18.29 -14.10 -2.37
C SER A 213 -19.70 -13.81 -1.83
N ASN A 214 -19.78 -13.18 -0.65
CA ASN A 214 -21.05 -12.77 -0.04
C ASN A 214 -21.61 -11.45 -0.61
N ARG A 215 -20.88 -10.74 -1.48
CA ARG A 215 -21.39 -9.56 -2.17
C ARG A 215 -22.44 -9.93 -3.20
N LYS A 216 -23.38 -9.01 -3.43
CA LYS A 216 -24.44 -9.21 -4.41
C LYS A 216 -24.13 -8.45 -5.71
N LEU A 217 -24.28 -9.14 -6.82
CA LEU A 217 -24.29 -8.60 -8.17
C LEU A 217 -25.68 -8.88 -8.77
N ALA A 218 -26.40 -7.85 -9.22
CA ALA A 218 -27.78 -7.96 -9.68
C ALA A 218 -28.65 -8.75 -8.68
N ASP A 219 -28.58 -8.36 -7.41
CA ASP A 219 -29.32 -8.89 -6.25
C ASP A 219 -29.05 -10.35 -5.85
N LYS A 220 -28.16 -11.04 -6.56
CA LYS A 220 -27.74 -12.40 -6.27
C LYS A 220 -26.31 -12.42 -5.70
N GLN A 221 -26.05 -13.24 -4.67
CA GLN A 221 -24.70 -13.39 -4.11
C GLN A 221 -23.72 -13.97 -5.12
N LEU A 222 -22.47 -13.47 -5.10
CA LEU A 222 -21.42 -13.95 -6.01
C LEU A 222 -21.15 -15.44 -5.87
N SER A 223 -21.27 -16.00 -4.66
CA SER A 223 -21.15 -17.44 -4.40
C SER A 223 -22.18 -18.32 -5.15
N GLN A 224 -23.30 -17.75 -5.55
CA GLN A 224 -24.38 -18.46 -6.26
C GLN A 224 -24.25 -18.40 -7.80
N TRP A 225 -23.42 -17.49 -8.32
CA TRP A 225 -23.25 -17.30 -9.76
C TRP A 225 -22.59 -18.49 -10.48
N PRO A 226 -21.64 -19.24 -9.91
CA PRO A 226 -21.06 -20.42 -10.56
C PRO A 226 -22.13 -21.41 -11.00
N GLN A 227 -23.15 -21.66 -10.15
CA GLN A 227 -24.29 -22.53 -10.47
C GLN A 227 -25.14 -21.98 -11.63
N THR A 228 -25.40 -20.68 -11.62
CA THR A 228 -26.18 -20.00 -12.67
C THR A 228 -25.43 -19.99 -14.01
N LEU A 229 -24.12 -19.86 -13.97
CA LEU A 229 -23.26 -19.80 -15.15
C LEU A 229 -22.83 -21.20 -15.65
N ARG A 230 -23.30 -22.29 -15.04
CA ARG A 230 -22.82 -23.66 -15.34
C ARG A 230 -22.93 -24.02 -16.83
N HIS A 231 -23.91 -23.50 -17.55
CA HIS A 231 -24.12 -23.73 -18.98
C HIS A 231 -23.34 -22.80 -19.90
N GLN A 232 -22.74 -21.72 -19.37
CA GLN A 232 -21.85 -20.86 -20.16
C GLN A 232 -20.52 -21.55 -20.43
N ARG A 233 -20.04 -21.49 -21.68
CA ARG A 233 -18.71 -21.97 -22.03
C ARG A 233 -17.64 -21.09 -21.37
N TYR A 234 -16.55 -21.71 -20.94
CA TYR A 234 -15.37 -21.01 -20.51
C TYR A 234 -14.65 -20.37 -21.70
N GLN A 235 -14.22 -19.15 -21.52
CA GLN A 235 -13.26 -18.49 -22.40
C GLN A 235 -11.85 -18.83 -21.92
N ARG A 236 -10.99 -19.20 -22.84
CA ARG A 236 -9.57 -19.46 -22.56
C ARG A 236 -8.81 -18.15 -22.69
N VAL A 237 -8.16 -17.72 -21.62
CA VAL A 237 -7.30 -16.53 -21.60
C VAL A 237 -5.89 -16.98 -21.27
N GLN A 238 -4.93 -16.61 -22.11
CA GLN A 238 -3.51 -16.87 -21.89
C GLN A 238 -2.83 -15.58 -21.42
N LEU A 239 -2.11 -15.65 -20.31
CA LEU A 239 -1.34 -14.54 -19.77
C LEU A 239 0.11 -14.95 -19.62
N THR A 240 1.02 -14.08 -20.04
CA THR A 240 2.44 -14.21 -19.74
C THR A 240 2.68 -13.76 -18.32
N VAL A 241 3.18 -14.65 -17.47
CA VAL A 241 3.54 -14.34 -16.08
C VAL A 241 5.06 -14.07 -16.00
N THR A 242 5.52 -13.62 -14.84
CA THR A 242 6.84 -13.00 -14.54
C THR A 242 8.06 -13.78 -15.11
N ASP A 243 7.94 -15.09 -15.34
CA ASP A 243 9.03 -15.94 -15.84
C ASP A 243 8.92 -16.25 -17.35
N GLN A 244 8.25 -15.38 -18.12
CA GLN A 244 7.88 -15.61 -19.53
C GLN A 244 7.05 -16.89 -19.76
N ARG A 245 6.53 -17.50 -18.70
CA ARG A 245 5.66 -18.67 -18.78
C ARG A 245 4.25 -18.25 -19.14
N LEU A 246 3.70 -18.89 -20.16
CA LEU A 246 2.27 -18.75 -20.49
C LEU A 246 1.44 -19.55 -19.49
N ARG A 247 0.52 -18.87 -18.81
CA ARG A 247 -0.52 -19.54 -18.01
C ARG A 247 -1.86 -19.40 -18.69
N THR A 248 -2.58 -20.50 -18.78
CA THR A 248 -3.94 -20.56 -19.33
C THR A 248 -4.94 -20.50 -18.18
N TYR A 249 -5.88 -19.55 -18.28
CA TYR A 249 -6.99 -19.41 -17.38
C TYR A 249 -8.30 -19.69 -18.12
N LEU A 250 -9.19 -20.43 -17.46
CA LEU A 250 -10.56 -20.62 -17.92
C LEU A 250 -11.45 -19.62 -17.20
N VAL A 251 -12.01 -18.66 -17.92
CA VAL A 251 -12.79 -17.56 -17.36
C VAL A 251 -14.22 -17.56 -17.85
N ARG A 252 -15.12 -17.08 -17.03
CA ARG A 252 -16.49 -16.71 -17.41
C ARG A 252 -16.70 -15.26 -17.03
N THR A 253 -17.31 -14.49 -17.89
CA THR A 253 -17.54 -13.07 -17.69
C THR A 253 -19.00 -12.79 -17.43
N LEU A 254 -19.28 -11.97 -16.44
CA LEU A 254 -20.60 -11.49 -16.11
C LEU A 254 -20.58 -9.98 -15.94
N ARG A 255 -21.53 -9.29 -16.55
CA ARG A 255 -21.72 -7.85 -16.36
C ARG A 255 -22.93 -7.62 -15.47
N GLY A 256 -22.83 -6.71 -14.54
CA GLY A 256 -23.93 -6.37 -13.66
C GLY A 256 -23.57 -5.27 -12.67
N LYS A 257 -24.57 -4.80 -11.95
CA LYS A 257 -24.44 -3.76 -10.94
C LYS A 257 -24.20 -4.38 -9.57
N LEU A 258 -23.13 -4.00 -8.89
CA LEU A 258 -22.93 -4.39 -7.50
C LEU A 258 -23.91 -3.63 -6.60
N THR A 259 -24.67 -4.36 -5.79
CA THR A 259 -25.60 -3.77 -4.82
C THR A 259 -24.85 -2.88 -3.83
N LYS A 260 -25.40 -1.71 -3.50
CA LYS A 260 -24.83 -0.65 -2.62
C LYS A 260 -23.66 0.15 -3.23
N LEU A 261 -23.37 0.01 -4.53
CA LEU A 261 -22.42 0.89 -5.22
C LEU A 261 -23.12 1.95 -6.10
N SER A 262 -24.43 1.92 -6.11
CA SER A 262 -25.26 2.91 -6.80
C SER A 262 -25.25 4.24 -6.07
#